data_fc582bb53631592407194f5e5ee8dee6
#
_entry.id   fc582bb53631592407194f5e5ee8dee6
#
_cell.length_a   1.000
_cell.length_b   1.000
_cell.length_c   1.000
_cell.angle_alpha   90.00
_cell.angle_beta   90.00
_cell.angle_gamma   90.00
#
_symmetry.space_group_name_H-M   'P 1'
#
loop_
_entity.id
_entity.type
_entity.pdbx_description
1 polymer ?
#
loop_
_entity_poly.entity_id
_entity_poly.type
_entity_poly.pdbx_seq_one_letter_code
_entity_poly.pdbx_strand_id
1 'polypeptide(L)'
;MSIRLTVQFAIQEGKGDEFEAAVGAATAQVKAEDKGCEMYDLFKSVDDPTRYALVEAWASKEDIDAHGKSPGMAAMQKIGPFLAGRPTMHRYED
;
A
#
# COMPACT_ATOMS: atom_id res chain seq x y z
N MET A 1 -2.40 -2.32 20.87
CA MET A 1 -1.15 -2.72 20.20
C MET A 1 -1.35 -2.67 18.70
N SER A 2 -0.53 -1.92 17.99
CA SER A 2 -0.66 -1.77 16.55
C SER A 2 0.50 -2.42 15.82
N ILE A 3 0.20 -2.97 14.64
CA ILE A 3 1.22 -3.49 13.74
C ILE A 3 1.31 -2.53 12.57
N ARG A 4 2.53 -2.09 12.26
CA ARG A 4 2.76 -1.16 11.17
C ARG A 4 3.53 -1.82 10.05
N LEU A 5 3.13 -1.51 8.83
CA LEU A 5 3.81 -1.97 7.64
C LEU A 5 4.20 -0.75 6.81
N THR A 6 5.39 -0.80 6.24
CA THR A 6 5.77 0.16 5.21
C THR A 6 6.14 -0.64 3.96
N VAL A 7 5.57 -0.24 2.82
CA VAL A 7 5.85 -0.87 1.54
C VAL A 7 6.45 0.19 0.64
N GLN A 8 7.71 -0.01 0.25
CA GLN A 8 8.40 0.94 -0.61
C GLN A 8 8.31 0.49 -2.06
N PHE A 9 7.95 1.43 -2.93
CA PHE A 9 7.79 1.17 -4.36
C PHE A 9 8.77 2.01 -5.16
N ALA A 10 9.35 1.40 -6.19
CA ALA A 10 9.99 2.12 -7.27
C ALA A 10 9.13 1.88 -8.51
N ILE A 11 8.69 2.96 -9.17
CA ILE A 11 7.84 2.84 -10.35
C ILE A 11 8.59 3.22 -11.60
N GLN A 12 8.04 2.79 -12.74
CA GLN A 12 8.60 3.16 -14.04
C GLN A 12 8.44 4.66 -14.26
N GLU A 13 9.46 5.26 -14.85
CA GLU A 13 9.43 6.69 -15.17
C GLU A 13 8.23 7.01 -16.05
N GLY A 14 7.53 8.09 -15.71
CA GLY A 14 6.35 8.52 -16.46
C GLY A 14 5.06 7.83 -16.07
N LYS A 15 5.08 6.88 -15.14
CA LYS A 15 3.88 6.13 -14.72
C LYS A 15 3.28 6.59 -13.40
N GLY A 16 3.75 7.72 -12.87
CA GLY A 16 3.30 8.22 -11.56
C GLY A 16 1.80 8.45 -11.46
N ASP A 17 1.21 9.12 -12.46
CA ASP A 17 -0.22 9.45 -12.41
C ASP A 17 -1.07 8.18 -12.43
N GLU A 18 -0.73 7.22 -13.29
CA GLU A 18 -1.45 5.95 -13.38
C GLU A 18 -1.31 5.14 -12.10
N PHE A 19 -0.09 5.09 -11.55
CA PHE A 19 0.19 4.40 -10.29
C PHE A 19 -0.63 5.02 -9.15
N GLU A 20 -0.61 6.36 -9.03
CA GLU A 20 -1.33 7.05 -7.97
C GLU A 20 -2.83 6.84 -8.06
N ALA A 21 -3.38 6.85 -9.26
CA ALA A 21 -4.81 6.61 -9.47
C ALA A 21 -5.19 5.19 -9.04
N ALA A 22 -4.40 4.19 -9.43
CA ALA A 22 -4.65 2.79 -9.09
C ALA A 22 -4.53 2.55 -7.59
N VAL A 23 -3.48 3.08 -6.96
CA VAL A 23 -3.28 2.93 -5.52
C VAL A 23 -4.37 3.68 -4.76
N GLY A 24 -4.74 4.88 -5.23
CA GLY A 24 -5.81 5.67 -4.60
C GLY A 24 -7.13 4.93 -4.56
N ALA A 25 -7.51 4.28 -5.65
CA ALA A 25 -8.73 3.49 -5.70
C ALA A 25 -8.67 2.29 -4.75
N ALA A 26 -7.54 1.57 -4.74
CA ALA A 26 -7.35 0.42 -3.85
C ALA A 26 -7.35 0.86 -2.38
N THR A 27 -6.70 1.98 -2.07
CA THR A 27 -6.64 2.54 -0.73
C THR A 27 -8.04 2.89 -0.20
N ALA A 28 -8.86 3.53 -1.03
CA ALA A 28 -10.21 3.88 -0.66
C ALA A 28 -11.03 2.63 -0.30
N GLN A 29 -10.87 1.56 -1.09
CA GLN A 29 -11.58 0.31 -0.84
C GLN A 29 -11.10 -0.36 0.45
N VAL A 30 -9.79 -0.39 0.70
CA VAL A 30 -9.23 -0.95 1.94
C VAL A 30 -9.76 -0.20 3.15
N LYS A 31 -9.74 1.13 3.12
CA LYS A 31 -10.20 1.95 4.24
C LYS A 31 -11.69 1.76 4.51
N ALA A 32 -12.49 1.51 3.47
CA ALA A 32 -13.94 1.36 3.60
C ALA A 32 -14.34 -0.04 4.07
N GLU A 33 -13.59 -1.07 3.70
CA GLU A 33 -14.04 -2.46 3.83
C GLU A 33 -13.20 -3.32 4.77
N ASP A 34 -11.92 -3.03 4.93
CA ASP A 34 -11.03 -3.92 5.68
C ASP A 34 -11.07 -3.60 7.18
N LYS A 35 -11.48 -4.58 7.96
CA LYS A 35 -11.57 -4.45 9.42
C LYS A 35 -10.18 -4.27 10.02
N GLY A 36 -10.08 -3.39 11.01
CA GLY A 36 -8.86 -3.18 11.77
C GLY A 36 -7.83 -2.28 11.09
N CYS A 37 -8.17 -1.74 9.92
CA CYS A 37 -7.30 -0.80 9.21
C CYS A 37 -7.31 0.55 9.94
N GLU A 38 -6.19 0.90 10.56
CA GLU A 38 -6.06 2.17 11.29
C GLU A 38 -5.42 3.25 10.41
N MET A 39 -4.58 2.85 9.47
CA MET A 39 -3.94 3.74 8.54
C MET A 39 -3.60 2.98 7.25
N TYR A 40 -3.77 3.63 6.11
CA TYR A 40 -3.42 3.03 4.82
C TYR A 40 -3.24 4.17 3.82
N ASP A 41 -2.05 4.80 3.85
CA ASP A 41 -1.80 6.03 3.09
C ASP A 41 -0.55 5.91 2.24
N LEU A 42 -0.63 6.47 1.03
CA LEU A 42 0.49 6.51 0.10
C LEU A 42 1.20 7.85 0.20
N PHE A 43 2.53 7.81 0.28
CA PHE A 43 3.38 8.99 0.30
C PHE A 43 4.36 8.95 -0.85
N LYS A 44 4.69 10.11 -1.37
CA LYS A 44 5.62 10.25 -2.48
C LYS A 44 6.91 10.91 -1.99
N SER A 45 8.05 10.45 -2.49
CA SER A 45 9.33 11.06 -2.17
C SER A 45 9.37 12.50 -2.67
N VAL A 46 9.94 13.38 -1.87
CA VAL A 46 10.06 14.81 -2.20
C VAL A 46 11.05 15.04 -3.35
N ASP A 47 12.09 14.22 -3.40
CA ASP A 47 13.19 14.42 -4.34
C ASP A 47 13.28 13.40 -5.47
N ASP A 48 12.40 12.39 -5.48
CA ASP A 48 12.40 11.36 -6.53
C ASP A 48 10.97 10.98 -6.88
N PRO A 49 10.46 11.44 -8.04
CA PRO A 49 9.07 11.20 -8.42
C PRO A 49 8.73 9.74 -8.73
N THR A 50 9.73 8.85 -8.76
CA THR A 50 9.51 7.41 -8.98
C THR A 50 9.48 6.61 -7.67
N ARG A 51 9.63 7.27 -6.52
CA ARG A 51 9.69 6.58 -5.23
C ARG A 51 8.49 6.91 -4.36
N TYR A 52 7.86 5.86 -3.85
CA TYR A 52 6.68 5.97 -3.00
C TYR A 52 6.81 5.05 -1.81
N ALA A 53 6.08 5.35 -0.75
CA ALA A 53 5.91 4.46 0.39
C ALA A 53 4.44 4.41 0.78
N LEU A 54 3.92 3.20 0.93
CA LEU A 54 2.60 2.96 1.51
C LEU A 54 2.80 2.68 2.99
N VAL A 55 2.16 3.47 3.84
CA VAL A 55 2.26 3.29 5.29
C VAL A 55 0.94 2.75 5.79
N GLU A 56 1.00 1.59 6.46
CA GLU A 56 -0.17 0.88 6.97
C GLU A 56 -0.07 0.71 8.47
N ALA A 57 -1.21 0.76 9.15
CA ALA A 57 -1.32 0.40 10.56
C ALA A 57 -2.57 -0.45 10.75
N TRP A 58 -2.42 -1.54 11.48
CA TRP A 58 -3.48 -2.53 11.68
C TRP A 58 -3.63 -2.84 13.17
N ALA A 59 -4.87 -3.09 13.59
CA ALA A 59 -5.18 -3.36 14.98
C ALA A 59 -4.63 -4.72 15.44
N SER A 60 -4.60 -5.72 14.55
CA SER A 60 -4.17 -7.07 14.91
C SER A 60 -3.60 -7.82 13.71
N LYS A 61 -2.90 -8.91 14.00
CA LYS A 61 -2.37 -9.80 12.97
C LYS A 61 -3.50 -10.46 12.17
N GLU A 62 -4.60 -10.79 12.83
CA GLU A 62 -5.77 -11.40 12.18
C GLU A 62 -6.35 -10.46 11.13
N ASP A 63 -6.36 -9.17 11.42
CA ASP A 63 -6.86 -8.16 10.48
C ASP A 63 -5.95 -8.06 9.26
N ILE A 64 -4.63 -8.17 9.46
CA ILE A 64 -3.67 -8.20 8.34
C ILE A 64 -3.89 -9.43 7.48
N ASP A 65 -4.08 -10.59 8.09
CA ASP A 65 -4.32 -11.85 7.37
C ASP A 65 -5.59 -11.74 6.53
N ALA A 66 -6.66 -11.18 7.10
CA ALA A 66 -7.91 -10.97 6.38
C ALA A 66 -7.73 -9.98 5.22
N HIS A 67 -6.97 -8.89 5.45
CA HIS A 67 -6.64 -7.90 4.41
C HIS A 67 -5.95 -8.57 3.22
N GLY A 68 -5.04 -9.50 3.47
CA GLY A 68 -4.32 -10.20 2.40
C GLY A 68 -5.22 -10.96 1.43
N LYS A 69 -6.47 -11.22 1.83
CA LYS A 69 -7.46 -11.94 1.03
C LYS A 69 -8.61 -11.06 0.58
N SER A 70 -8.54 -9.75 0.85
CA SER A 70 -9.64 -8.83 0.62
C SER A 70 -9.70 -8.35 -0.83
N PRO A 71 -10.88 -7.86 -1.28
CA PRO A 71 -11.00 -7.22 -2.59
C PRO A 71 -10.07 -6.01 -2.73
N GLY A 72 -9.81 -5.27 -1.64
CA GLY A 72 -8.86 -4.15 -1.66
C GLY A 72 -7.44 -4.59 -1.96
N MET A 73 -7.00 -5.73 -1.42
CA MET A 73 -5.70 -6.29 -1.75
C MET A 73 -5.65 -6.74 -3.21
N ALA A 74 -6.73 -7.35 -3.72
CA ALA A 74 -6.79 -7.74 -5.12
C ALA A 74 -6.66 -6.52 -6.03
N ALA A 75 -7.30 -5.40 -5.67
CA ALA A 75 -7.16 -4.14 -6.39
C ALA A 75 -5.71 -3.62 -6.34
N MET A 76 -5.06 -3.72 -5.17
CA MET A 76 -3.68 -3.28 -5.01
C MET A 76 -2.71 -4.08 -5.89
N GLN A 77 -2.99 -5.37 -6.11
CA GLN A 77 -2.13 -6.21 -6.96
C GLN A 77 -2.12 -5.79 -8.42
N LYS A 78 -3.07 -4.97 -8.85
CA LYS A 78 -3.13 -4.48 -10.23
C LYS A 78 -2.08 -3.43 -10.54
N ILE A 79 -1.32 -2.96 -9.56
CA ILE A 79 -0.27 -1.97 -9.77
C ILE A 79 1.00 -2.55 -10.39
N GLY A 80 1.12 -3.87 -10.46
CA GLY A 80 2.31 -4.53 -10.96
C GLY A 80 2.90 -3.96 -12.26
N PRO A 81 2.09 -3.68 -13.30
CA PRO A 81 2.61 -3.14 -14.55
C PRO A 81 3.30 -1.79 -14.45
N PHE A 82 3.07 -1.04 -13.37
CA PHE A 82 3.69 0.28 -13.19
C PHE A 82 5.02 0.22 -12.43
N LEU A 83 5.36 -0.93 -11.86
CA LEU A 83 6.53 -1.06 -11.00
C LEU A 83 7.81 -1.21 -11.81
N ALA A 84 8.90 -0.59 -11.33
CA ALA A 84 10.24 -0.75 -11.90
C ALA A 84 10.98 -1.93 -11.28
N GLY A 85 10.49 -2.43 -10.15
CA GLY A 85 11.10 -3.54 -9.46
C GLY A 85 10.18 -4.08 -8.38
N ARG A 86 10.66 -5.05 -7.62
CA ARG A 86 9.90 -5.66 -6.56
C ARG A 86 9.76 -4.69 -5.38
N PRO A 87 8.55 -4.53 -4.80
CA PRO A 87 8.39 -3.71 -3.59
C PRO A 87 9.15 -4.28 -2.41
N THR A 88 9.58 -3.41 -1.51
CA THR A 88 10.23 -3.79 -0.26
C THR A 88 9.28 -3.52 0.90
N MET A 89 9.03 -4.54 1.72
CA MET A 89 8.13 -4.42 2.86
C MET A 89 8.88 -4.53 4.17
N HIS A 90 8.55 -3.66 5.12
CA HIS A 90 9.04 -3.71 6.49
C HIS A 90 7.86 -3.79 7.44
N ARG A 91 7.99 -4.59 8.49
CA ARG A 91 6.93 -4.79 9.48
C ARG A 91 7.45 -4.41 10.86
N TYR A 92 6.66 -3.63 11.58
CA TYR A 92 6.98 -3.15 12.93
C TYR A 92 5.83 -3.48 13.87
N GLU A 93 6.14 -4.11 15.01
CA GLU A 93 5.15 -4.44 16.02
C GLU A 93 5.49 -3.73 17.31
N ASP A 94 4.48 -3.10 17.92
CA ASP A 94 4.65 -2.41 19.21
C ASP A 94 4.60 -3.40 20.38
#